data_c5f9c02cc3a6e2720706431742d2e49f
#
_entry.id   c5f9c02cc3a6e2720706431742d2e49f
#
_cell.length_a   1.000
_cell.length_b   1.000
_cell.length_c   1.000
_cell.angle_alpha   90.00
_cell.angle_beta   90.00
_cell.angle_gamma   90.00
#
_symmetry.space_group_name_H-M   'P 1'
#
loop_
_entity.id
_entity.type
_entity.pdbx_description
1 polymer ?
#
loop_
_entity_poly.entity_id
_entity_poly.type
_entity_poly.pdbx_seq_one_letter_code
_entity_poly.pdbx_strand_id
1 'polypeptide(L)'
;MYPRVNIYLDRIYQNIIILKEKLKDIEIMGVTKGVCGDPKIAKLMVDGGIKTLGEARIENIIRLRKSGIESKIFQIRSPQISEIRNTVKYADGALITEIKIARALAQQSKLLGKKFGVIMMVELGDLREGVMPKDAMEFAINLKKEGLDFLGIGTNLGCFGGVIPTKEKLEELIELKEKLESNGIEVNVVSGGATDTLYLFENGRVNGITQLRLGEAILIGRDTTGNRNIEYLRHDTFIIEAEIVELKEKPSMPYGIIGKDAFGNIPKHIDRGIRKRAILAIGKQD
;
A
#
# COMPACT_ATOMS: atom_id res chain seq x y z
N MET A 1 -27.63 -14.23 2.32
CA MET A 1 -26.91 -15.15 1.40
C MET A 1 -25.48 -15.31 1.92
N TYR A 2 -24.94 -16.48 1.90
CA TYR A 2 -23.57 -16.80 2.30
C TYR A 2 -22.79 -17.35 1.09
N PRO A 3 -21.44 -17.27 1.05
CA PRO A 3 -20.59 -16.58 2.04
C PRO A 3 -20.77 -15.06 2.01
N ARG A 4 -20.43 -14.37 3.10
CA ARG A 4 -20.42 -12.91 3.17
C ARG A 4 -19.23 -12.38 3.95
N VAL A 5 -18.81 -11.16 3.63
CA VAL A 5 -17.80 -10.41 4.39
C VAL A 5 -18.51 -9.26 5.10
N ASN A 6 -18.45 -9.26 6.41
CA ASN A 6 -18.92 -8.14 7.23
C ASN A 6 -17.75 -7.17 7.45
N ILE A 7 -17.95 -5.91 7.11
CA ILE A 7 -16.95 -4.85 7.25
C ILE A 7 -17.42 -3.91 8.36
N TYR A 8 -16.63 -3.81 9.41
CA TYR A 8 -16.91 -2.99 10.60
C TYR A 8 -16.22 -1.63 10.48
N LEU A 9 -16.92 -0.67 9.91
CA LEU A 9 -16.38 0.66 9.62
C LEU A 9 -15.93 1.41 10.87
N ASP A 10 -16.64 1.27 11.98
CA ASP A 10 -16.29 1.83 13.29
C ASP A 10 -14.92 1.34 13.80
N ARG A 11 -14.60 0.07 13.57
CA ARG A 11 -13.31 -0.53 13.96
C ARG A 11 -12.18 -0.05 13.06
N ILE A 12 -12.43 0.11 11.76
CA ILE A 12 -11.47 0.74 10.85
C ILE A 12 -11.21 2.19 11.25
N TYR A 13 -12.27 2.93 11.62
CA TYR A 13 -12.15 4.30 12.10
C TYR A 13 -11.30 4.39 13.37
N GLN A 14 -11.46 3.47 14.31
CA GLN A 14 -10.63 3.39 15.52
C GLN A 14 -9.14 3.23 15.14
N ASN A 15 -8.82 2.34 14.18
CA ASN A 15 -7.44 2.18 13.71
C ASN A 15 -6.86 3.49 13.13
N ILE A 16 -7.65 4.23 12.37
CA ILE A 16 -7.22 5.52 11.82
C ILE A 16 -6.87 6.51 12.93
N ILE A 17 -7.75 6.66 13.92
CA ILE A 17 -7.55 7.61 15.03
C ILE A 17 -6.30 7.25 15.84
N ILE A 18 -6.13 5.97 16.18
CA ILE A 18 -4.96 5.49 16.94
C ILE A 18 -3.67 5.72 16.14
N LEU A 19 -3.65 5.40 14.86
CA LEU A 19 -2.47 5.62 14.01
C LEU A 19 -2.10 7.09 13.89
N LYS A 20 -3.09 7.97 13.75
CA LYS A 20 -2.86 9.43 13.72
C LYS A 20 -2.30 9.95 15.04
N GLU A 21 -2.76 9.43 16.16
CA GLU A 21 -2.25 9.81 17.47
C GLU A 21 -0.79 9.37 17.65
N LYS A 22 -0.47 8.14 17.24
CA LYS A 22 0.90 7.61 17.34
C LYS A 22 1.88 8.29 16.38
N LEU A 23 1.42 8.67 15.20
CA LEU A 23 2.23 9.27 14.13
C LEU A 23 2.01 10.78 13.98
N LYS A 24 1.89 11.52 15.08
CA LYS A 24 1.50 12.95 15.11
C LYS A 24 2.18 13.84 14.07
N ASP A 25 3.48 13.61 13.83
CA ASP A 25 4.30 14.46 12.96
C ASP A 25 4.68 13.77 11.65
N ILE A 26 4.06 12.61 11.38
CA ILE A 26 4.22 11.86 10.13
C ILE A 26 2.90 11.91 9.37
N GLU A 27 2.94 12.38 8.13
CA GLU A 27 1.76 12.32 7.28
C GLU A 27 1.39 10.86 6.98
N ILE A 28 0.12 10.52 7.16
CA ILE A 28 -0.41 9.23 6.72
C ILE A 28 -1.06 9.41 5.35
N MET A 29 -0.50 8.75 4.33
CA MET A 29 -1.20 8.51 3.09
C MET A 29 -2.03 7.23 3.26
N GLY A 30 -3.35 7.36 3.30
CA GLY A 30 -4.27 6.24 3.46
C GLY A 30 -4.41 5.42 2.18
N VAL A 31 -3.99 4.15 2.20
CA VAL A 31 -3.94 3.31 1.00
C VAL A 31 -5.20 2.46 0.85
N THR A 32 -5.93 2.67 -0.25
CA THR A 32 -7.25 2.07 -0.53
C THR A 32 -7.19 0.84 -1.46
N LYS A 33 -6.01 0.47 -1.98
CA LYS A 33 -5.87 -0.62 -2.97
C LYS A 33 -6.40 -1.97 -2.47
N GLY A 34 -6.24 -2.27 -1.17
CA GLY A 34 -6.67 -3.54 -0.56
C GLY A 34 -8.19 -3.73 -0.52
N VAL A 35 -8.93 -2.64 -0.66
CA VAL A 35 -10.40 -2.62 -0.75
C VAL A 35 -10.86 -2.07 -2.11
N CYS A 36 -10.01 -2.18 -3.13
CA CYS A 36 -10.31 -1.76 -4.50
C CYS A 36 -10.84 -0.31 -4.61
N GLY A 37 -10.38 0.61 -3.77
CA GLY A 37 -10.86 1.99 -3.73
C GLY A 37 -12.35 2.07 -3.37
N ASP A 38 -12.80 1.35 -2.35
CA ASP A 38 -14.18 1.46 -1.86
C ASP A 38 -14.44 2.89 -1.34
N PRO A 39 -15.48 3.59 -1.87
CA PRO A 39 -15.72 4.99 -1.51
C PRO A 39 -16.12 5.21 -0.06
N LYS A 40 -16.78 4.24 0.59
CA LYS A 40 -17.17 4.36 2.00
C LYS A 40 -15.95 4.30 2.90
N ILE A 41 -15.03 3.38 2.61
CA ILE A 41 -13.78 3.24 3.36
C ILE A 41 -12.85 4.44 3.09
N ALA A 42 -12.75 4.89 1.82
CA ALA A 42 -11.98 6.09 1.49
C ALA A 42 -12.53 7.33 2.19
N LYS A 43 -13.87 7.51 2.20
CA LYS A 43 -14.50 8.61 2.96
C LYS A 43 -14.21 8.51 4.46
N LEU A 44 -14.27 7.32 5.02
CA LEU A 44 -13.95 7.08 6.43
C LEU A 44 -12.52 7.49 6.77
N MET A 45 -11.54 7.21 5.88
CA MET A 45 -10.15 7.67 6.04
C MET A 45 -10.08 9.20 6.05
N VAL A 46 -10.79 9.86 5.14
CA VAL A 46 -10.83 11.33 5.05
C VAL A 46 -11.51 11.94 6.28
N ASP A 47 -12.66 11.41 6.69
CA ASP A 47 -13.40 11.85 7.88
C ASP A 47 -12.56 11.65 9.17
N GLY A 48 -11.73 10.61 9.22
CA GLY A 48 -10.73 10.39 10.27
C GLY A 48 -9.52 11.34 10.18
N GLY A 49 -9.50 12.24 9.20
CA GLY A 49 -8.49 13.31 9.04
C GLY A 49 -7.23 12.89 8.27
N ILE A 50 -7.29 11.84 7.47
CA ILE A 50 -6.27 11.53 6.47
C ILE A 50 -6.45 12.49 5.28
N LYS A 51 -5.42 13.27 4.97
CA LYS A 51 -5.47 14.31 3.94
C LYS A 51 -5.14 13.81 2.54
N THR A 52 -4.39 12.72 2.45
CA THR A 52 -3.89 12.17 1.19
C THR A 52 -4.24 10.68 1.11
N LEU A 53 -4.85 10.27 0.01
CA LEU A 53 -5.13 8.87 -0.30
C LEU A 53 -4.13 8.34 -1.33
N GLY A 54 -3.84 7.05 -1.25
CA GLY A 54 -3.03 6.32 -2.21
C GLY A 54 -3.83 5.18 -2.85
N GLU A 55 -3.91 5.15 -4.17
CA GLU A 55 -4.60 4.09 -4.89
C GLU A 55 -3.75 3.59 -6.07
N ALA A 56 -3.76 2.28 -6.31
CA ALA A 56 -2.89 1.67 -7.31
C ALA A 56 -3.47 1.72 -8.73
N ARG A 57 -4.79 1.71 -8.89
CA ARG A 57 -5.48 1.60 -10.17
C ARG A 57 -6.25 2.86 -10.51
N ILE A 58 -6.08 3.34 -11.74
CA ILE A 58 -6.74 4.57 -12.18
C ILE A 58 -8.28 4.46 -12.20
N GLU A 59 -8.83 3.27 -12.46
CA GLU A 59 -10.27 3.02 -12.44
C GLU A 59 -10.86 3.24 -11.04
N ASN A 60 -10.12 2.84 -10.01
CA ASN A 60 -10.50 3.06 -8.62
C ASN A 60 -10.43 4.55 -8.26
N ILE A 61 -9.39 5.27 -8.71
CA ILE A 61 -9.28 6.72 -8.52
C ILE A 61 -10.47 7.44 -9.17
N ILE A 62 -10.84 7.07 -10.39
CA ILE A 62 -12.02 7.60 -11.09
C ILE A 62 -13.29 7.34 -10.27
N ARG A 63 -13.44 6.13 -9.73
CA ARG A 63 -14.59 5.79 -8.88
C ARG A 63 -14.65 6.64 -7.61
N LEU A 64 -13.51 6.84 -6.93
CA LEU A 64 -13.42 7.70 -5.75
C LEU A 64 -13.84 9.14 -6.09
N ARG A 65 -13.31 9.70 -7.18
CA ARG A 65 -13.71 11.06 -7.62
C ARG A 65 -15.18 11.18 -7.94
N LYS A 66 -15.74 10.20 -8.67
CA LYS A 66 -17.19 10.17 -8.99
C LYS A 66 -18.07 10.03 -7.73
N SER A 67 -17.53 9.51 -6.65
CA SER A 67 -18.22 9.39 -5.35
C SER A 67 -18.04 10.61 -4.45
N GLY A 68 -17.44 11.71 -4.95
CA GLY A 68 -17.29 12.97 -4.22
C GLY A 68 -16.09 13.03 -3.27
N ILE A 69 -15.10 12.15 -3.42
CA ILE A 69 -13.85 12.26 -2.65
C ILE A 69 -13.00 13.42 -3.22
N GLU A 70 -12.84 14.49 -2.43
CA GLU A 70 -12.10 15.71 -2.83
C GLU A 70 -10.67 15.77 -2.30
N SER A 71 -10.32 14.95 -1.28
CA SER A 71 -8.97 14.87 -0.74
C SER A 71 -7.93 14.54 -1.82
N LYS A 72 -6.66 14.86 -1.57
CA LYS A 72 -5.59 14.50 -2.51
C LYS A 72 -5.54 13.00 -2.75
N ILE A 73 -5.42 12.58 -4.00
CA ILE A 73 -5.26 11.16 -4.37
C ILE A 73 -4.01 10.99 -5.21
N PHE A 74 -3.11 10.14 -4.76
CA PHE A 74 -1.91 9.75 -5.49
C PHE A 74 -2.07 8.37 -6.12
N GLN A 75 -1.67 8.25 -7.38
CA GLN A 75 -1.52 6.92 -7.98
C GLN A 75 -0.20 6.32 -7.49
N ILE A 76 -0.29 5.32 -6.59
CA ILE A 76 0.86 4.73 -5.92
C ILE A 76 1.51 3.56 -6.68
N ARG A 77 0.97 3.17 -7.81
CA ARG A 77 1.60 2.35 -8.83
C ARG A 77 1.99 3.27 -9.97
N SER A 78 3.22 3.14 -10.49
CA SER A 78 3.66 3.96 -11.62
C SER A 78 2.65 3.87 -12.77
N PRO A 79 2.16 5.01 -13.29
CA PRO A 79 1.14 5.01 -14.34
C PRO A 79 1.61 4.34 -15.63
N GLN A 80 0.71 3.66 -16.32
CA GLN A 80 0.94 3.18 -17.67
C GLN A 80 0.78 4.33 -18.67
N ILE A 81 1.48 4.27 -19.81
CA ILE A 81 1.38 5.30 -20.87
C ILE A 81 -0.08 5.50 -21.31
N SER A 82 -0.84 4.42 -21.43
CA SER A 82 -2.26 4.47 -21.81
C SER A 82 -3.17 5.12 -20.78
N GLU A 83 -2.73 5.23 -19.53
CA GLU A 83 -3.49 5.80 -18.41
C GLU A 83 -3.20 7.28 -18.17
N ILE A 84 -2.12 7.84 -18.73
CA ILE A 84 -1.57 9.16 -18.43
C ILE A 84 -2.64 10.27 -18.41
N ARG A 85 -3.50 10.29 -19.43
CA ARG A 85 -4.58 11.29 -19.51
C ARG A 85 -5.52 11.23 -18.31
N ASN A 86 -5.95 10.03 -17.94
CA ASN A 86 -6.85 9.84 -16.81
C ASN A 86 -6.13 10.08 -15.49
N THR A 87 -4.87 9.65 -15.39
CA THR A 87 -4.04 9.89 -14.20
C THR A 87 -3.95 11.39 -13.91
N VAL A 88 -3.56 12.21 -14.88
CA VAL A 88 -3.49 13.66 -14.67
C VAL A 88 -4.86 14.28 -14.41
N LYS A 89 -5.91 13.80 -15.09
CA LYS A 89 -7.27 14.33 -14.90
C LYS A 89 -7.81 14.06 -13.48
N TYR A 90 -7.63 12.87 -12.95
CA TYR A 90 -8.32 12.41 -11.74
C TYR A 90 -7.43 12.28 -10.50
N ALA A 91 -6.13 12.04 -10.64
CA ALA A 91 -5.18 12.05 -9.53
C ALA A 91 -4.54 13.44 -9.36
N ASP A 92 -3.97 13.70 -8.19
CA ASP A 92 -3.23 14.93 -7.89
C ASP A 92 -1.73 14.71 -7.98
N GLY A 93 -1.29 13.45 -8.03
CA GLY A 93 0.09 13.08 -8.18
C GLY A 93 0.28 11.58 -8.39
N ALA A 94 1.53 11.18 -8.58
CA ALA A 94 1.91 9.78 -8.75
C ALA A 94 3.29 9.48 -8.17
N LEU A 95 3.50 8.20 -7.83
CA LEU A 95 4.83 7.65 -7.58
C LEU A 95 5.44 7.27 -8.92
N ILE A 96 6.68 7.66 -9.17
CA ILE A 96 7.33 7.45 -10.47
C ILE A 96 8.75 6.89 -10.33
N THR A 97 9.16 6.13 -11.35
CA THR A 97 10.47 5.48 -11.44
C THR A 97 11.11 5.62 -12.83
N GLU A 98 10.36 6.17 -13.80
CA GLU A 98 10.76 6.26 -15.19
C GLU A 98 10.58 7.69 -15.76
N ILE A 99 11.64 8.25 -16.33
CA ILE A 99 11.61 9.58 -16.98
C ILE A 99 10.62 9.63 -18.15
N LYS A 100 10.45 8.53 -18.86
CA LYS A 100 9.46 8.44 -19.95
C LYS A 100 8.04 8.70 -19.45
N ILE A 101 7.69 8.15 -18.29
CA ILE A 101 6.39 8.37 -17.65
C ILE A 101 6.28 9.82 -17.17
N ALA A 102 7.33 10.35 -16.52
CA ALA A 102 7.37 11.74 -16.08
C ALA A 102 7.13 12.71 -17.23
N ARG A 103 7.79 12.52 -18.34
CA ARG A 103 7.61 13.34 -19.56
C ARG A 103 6.19 13.29 -20.08
N ALA A 104 5.58 12.11 -20.14
CA ALA A 104 4.18 11.96 -20.58
C ALA A 104 3.21 12.65 -19.61
N LEU A 105 3.44 12.53 -18.30
CA LEU A 105 2.65 13.23 -17.27
C LEU A 105 2.80 14.75 -17.40
N ALA A 106 4.01 15.26 -17.60
CA ALA A 106 4.28 16.68 -17.78
C ALA A 106 3.57 17.28 -19.02
N GLN A 107 3.65 16.59 -20.16
CA GLN A 107 2.95 16.99 -21.38
C GLN A 107 1.44 17.05 -21.16
N GLN A 108 0.87 16.02 -20.52
CA GLN A 108 -0.57 15.97 -20.25
C GLN A 108 -1.00 16.99 -19.18
N SER A 109 -0.17 17.24 -18.17
CA SER A 109 -0.38 18.27 -17.14
C SER A 109 -0.47 19.66 -17.77
N LYS A 110 0.44 19.98 -18.68
CA LYS A 110 0.44 21.22 -19.46
C LYS A 110 -0.83 21.36 -20.32
N LEU A 111 -1.23 20.29 -21.01
CA LEU A 111 -2.45 20.30 -21.84
C LEU A 111 -3.73 20.53 -21.03
N LEU A 112 -3.78 20.04 -19.80
CA LEU A 112 -4.96 20.18 -18.92
C LEU A 112 -4.86 21.43 -18.02
N GLY A 113 -3.77 22.19 -18.05
CA GLY A 113 -3.53 23.33 -17.15
C GLY A 113 -3.53 22.96 -15.66
N LYS A 114 -3.18 21.72 -15.33
CA LYS A 114 -3.24 21.18 -13.98
C LYS A 114 -1.84 20.92 -13.41
N LYS A 115 -1.54 21.46 -12.23
CA LYS A 115 -0.33 21.06 -11.48
C LYS A 115 -0.44 19.59 -11.09
N PHE A 116 0.64 18.84 -11.25
CA PHE A 116 0.69 17.42 -10.96
C PHE A 116 1.94 17.07 -10.13
N GLY A 117 1.72 16.56 -8.92
CA GLY A 117 2.77 16.22 -7.97
C GLY A 117 3.39 14.87 -8.28
N VAL A 118 4.71 14.75 -8.09
CA VAL A 118 5.41 13.48 -8.26
C VAL A 118 6.36 13.20 -7.10
N ILE A 119 6.41 11.96 -6.68
CA ILE A 119 7.37 11.43 -5.71
C ILE A 119 8.21 10.39 -6.46
N MET A 120 9.52 10.61 -6.49
CA MET A 120 10.48 9.67 -7.06
C MET A 120 10.66 8.48 -6.11
N MET A 121 10.43 7.26 -6.59
CA MET A 121 10.67 6.07 -5.79
C MET A 121 12.12 5.61 -5.94
N VAL A 122 12.75 5.31 -4.82
CA VAL A 122 14.15 4.85 -4.70
C VAL A 122 14.16 3.38 -4.31
N GLU A 123 14.94 2.59 -5.04
CA GLU A 123 15.13 1.17 -4.77
C GLU A 123 16.18 0.96 -3.67
N LEU A 124 15.76 0.39 -2.55
CA LEU A 124 16.61 0.13 -1.40
C LEU A 124 16.73 -1.38 -1.04
N GLY A 125 16.47 -2.25 -2.02
CA GLY A 125 16.75 -3.67 -1.91
C GLY A 125 15.56 -4.61 -2.13
N ASP A 126 14.32 -4.10 -2.20
CA ASP A 126 13.13 -4.95 -2.45
C ASP A 126 13.05 -5.44 -3.89
N LEU A 127 13.76 -4.79 -4.82
CA LEU A 127 13.92 -5.12 -6.24
C LEU A 127 12.59 -5.26 -6.98
N ARG A 128 11.62 -4.42 -6.62
CA ARG A 128 10.34 -4.34 -7.32
C ARG A 128 10.32 -3.19 -8.32
N GLU A 129 10.24 -1.96 -7.86
CA GLU A 129 10.35 -0.75 -8.67
C GLU A 129 11.03 0.37 -7.88
N GLY A 130 11.90 1.10 -8.53
CA GLY A 130 12.63 2.22 -7.93
C GLY A 130 13.81 2.63 -8.79
N VAL A 131 14.22 3.88 -8.63
CA VAL A 131 15.48 4.38 -9.19
C VAL A 131 16.61 3.94 -8.26
N MET A 132 17.67 3.38 -8.81
CA MET A 132 18.81 2.99 -7.98
C MET A 132 19.44 4.22 -7.31
N PRO A 133 19.92 4.15 -6.06
CA PRO A 133 20.47 5.30 -5.33
C PRO A 133 21.57 6.04 -6.11
N LYS A 134 22.41 5.33 -6.84
CA LYS A 134 23.48 5.90 -7.68
C LYS A 134 22.94 6.78 -8.82
N ASP A 135 21.75 6.48 -9.34
CA ASP A 135 21.13 7.15 -10.48
C ASP A 135 20.12 8.24 -10.05
N ALA A 136 19.80 8.30 -8.76
CA ALA A 136 18.73 9.14 -8.23
C ALA A 136 18.96 10.64 -8.42
N MET A 137 20.21 11.11 -8.34
CA MET A 137 20.57 12.51 -8.58
C MET A 137 20.28 12.91 -10.02
N GLU A 138 20.77 12.14 -10.99
CA GLU A 138 20.54 12.41 -12.39
C GLU A 138 19.05 12.34 -12.74
N PHE A 139 18.34 11.35 -12.19
CA PHE A 139 16.91 11.20 -12.36
C PHE A 139 16.13 12.42 -11.83
N ALA A 140 16.45 12.90 -10.63
CA ALA A 140 15.80 14.05 -10.03
C ALA A 140 16.05 15.36 -10.83
N ILE A 141 17.28 15.56 -11.32
CA ILE A 141 17.63 16.68 -12.20
C ILE A 141 16.78 16.64 -13.49
N ASN A 142 16.70 15.47 -14.12
CA ASN A 142 15.93 15.30 -15.35
C ASN A 142 14.43 15.48 -15.09
N LEU A 143 13.92 14.95 -13.97
CA LEU A 143 12.53 15.13 -13.56
C LEU A 143 12.14 16.60 -13.37
N LYS A 144 13.02 17.40 -12.75
CA LYS A 144 12.80 18.85 -12.55
C LYS A 144 12.71 19.60 -13.88
N LYS A 145 13.48 19.18 -14.91
CA LYS A 145 13.43 19.77 -16.26
C LYS A 145 12.10 19.54 -16.98
N GLU A 146 11.37 18.46 -16.67
CA GLU A 146 10.08 18.17 -17.28
C GLU A 146 8.95 19.10 -16.78
N GLY A 147 9.17 19.88 -15.71
CA GLY A 147 8.20 20.88 -15.22
C GLY A 147 7.06 20.33 -14.38
N LEU A 148 7.21 19.10 -13.84
CA LEU A 148 6.32 18.56 -12.83
C LEU A 148 6.62 19.14 -11.44
N ASP A 149 5.65 19.06 -10.55
CA ASP A 149 5.81 19.44 -9.14
C ASP A 149 6.52 18.31 -8.39
N PHE A 150 7.85 18.39 -8.31
CA PHE A 150 8.67 17.42 -7.59
C PHE A 150 8.49 17.60 -6.09
N LEU A 151 7.77 16.69 -5.45
CA LEU A 151 7.45 16.76 -4.03
C LEU A 151 8.54 16.12 -3.16
N GLY A 152 9.23 15.12 -3.67
CA GLY A 152 10.25 14.45 -2.90
C GLY A 152 10.51 13.01 -3.33
N ILE A 153 10.99 12.21 -2.39
CA ILE A 153 11.42 10.84 -2.61
C ILE A 153 10.69 9.86 -1.69
N GLY A 154 10.70 8.59 -2.05
CA GLY A 154 10.14 7.53 -1.23
C GLY A 154 10.75 6.17 -1.55
N THR A 155 10.48 5.18 -0.73
CA THR A 155 10.89 3.79 -0.96
C THR A 155 9.76 2.82 -0.72
N ASN A 156 9.86 1.61 -1.27
CA ASN A 156 9.06 0.46 -0.91
C ASN A 156 9.98 -0.66 -0.43
N LEU A 157 9.59 -1.29 0.67
CA LEU A 157 10.23 -2.48 1.21
C LEU A 157 9.14 -3.51 1.51
N GLY A 158 9.50 -4.78 1.67
CA GLY A 158 8.57 -5.82 2.10
C GLY A 158 7.55 -6.34 1.07
N CYS A 159 7.30 -5.60 0.01
CA CYS A 159 6.18 -5.89 -0.89
C CYS A 159 6.45 -6.98 -1.93
N PHE A 160 7.69 -7.17 -2.37
CA PHE A 160 8.08 -8.10 -3.43
C PHE A 160 9.22 -9.00 -2.99
N GLY A 161 10.37 -8.42 -2.66
CA GLY A 161 11.53 -9.15 -2.16
C GLY A 161 11.39 -9.59 -0.70
N GLY A 162 10.40 -9.08 0.02
CA GLY A 162 10.21 -9.36 1.44
C GLY A 162 11.27 -8.73 2.36
N VAL A 163 11.93 -7.68 1.88
CA VAL A 163 12.97 -6.98 2.64
C VAL A 163 12.34 -6.25 3.81
N ILE A 164 12.71 -6.65 5.03
CA ILE A 164 12.22 -5.99 6.24
C ILE A 164 12.84 -4.59 6.32
N PRO A 165 12.04 -3.53 6.47
CA PRO A 165 12.53 -2.18 6.68
C PRO A 165 13.42 -2.11 7.93
N THR A 166 14.58 -1.48 7.84
CA THR A 166 15.43 -1.21 8.99
C THR A 166 15.72 0.28 9.10
N LYS A 167 16.26 0.70 10.26
CA LYS A 167 16.64 2.08 10.47
C LYS A 167 17.70 2.52 9.46
N GLU A 168 18.68 1.67 9.21
CA GLU A 168 19.76 1.91 8.24
C GLU A 168 19.22 2.12 6.83
N LYS A 169 18.20 1.34 6.41
CA LYS A 169 17.54 1.54 5.10
C LYS A 169 16.82 2.88 4.99
N LEU A 170 16.22 3.34 6.06
CA LEU A 170 15.61 4.68 6.07
C LEU A 170 16.67 5.78 6.14
N GLU A 171 17.79 5.55 6.82
CA GLU A 171 18.93 6.47 6.84
C GLU A 171 19.53 6.65 5.44
N GLU A 172 19.68 5.57 4.64
CA GLU A 172 20.08 5.67 3.22
C GLU A 172 19.16 6.62 2.42
N LEU A 173 17.84 6.57 2.67
CA LEU A 173 16.89 7.47 2.01
C LEU A 173 17.06 8.93 2.48
N ILE A 174 17.32 9.13 3.75
CA ILE A 174 17.53 10.47 4.34
C ILE A 174 18.83 11.08 3.84
N GLU A 175 19.91 10.32 3.78
CA GLU A 175 21.19 10.76 3.21
C GLU A 175 21.02 11.17 1.74
N LEU A 176 20.22 10.43 0.98
CA LEU A 176 19.90 10.80 -0.40
C LEU A 176 19.11 12.13 -0.47
N LYS A 177 18.14 12.34 0.44
CA LYS A 177 17.43 13.61 0.57
C LYS A 177 18.43 14.77 0.78
N GLU A 178 19.33 14.63 1.77
CA GLU A 178 20.32 15.67 2.09
C GLU A 178 21.24 15.96 0.90
N LYS A 179 21.61 14.93 0.17
CA LYS A 179 22.41 15.03 -1.05
C LYS A 179 21.67 15.76 -2.19
N LEU A 180 20.39 15.52 -2.35
CA LEU A 180 19.56 16.23 -3.32
C LEU A 180 19.42 17.72 -2.94
N GLU A 181 19.16 18.01 -1.67
CA GLU A 181 19.00 19.38 -1.16
C GLU A 181 20.30 20.20 -1.26
N SER A 182 21.45 19.60 -0.95
CA SER A 182 22.75 20.26 -1.11
C SER A 182 23.08 20.60 -2.58
N ASN A 183 22.39 19.95 -3.54
CA ASN A 183 22.47 20.26 -4.97
C ASN A 183 21.28 21.11 -5.48
N GLY A 184 20.56 21.78 -4.58
CA GLY A 184 19.47 22.72 -4.93
C GLY A 184 18.18 22.07 -5.40
N ILE A 185 17.96 20.79 -5.04
CA ILE A 185 16.71 20.05 -5.31
C ILE A 185 15.96 19.92 -3.99
N GLU A 186 14.89 20.70 -3.85
CA GLU A 186 14.04 20.68 -2.65
C GLU A 186 13.31 19.34 -2.51
N VAL A 187 13.28 18.77 -1.29
CA VAL A 187 12.65 17.48 -0.96
C VAL A 187 11.72 17.66 0.24
N ASN A 188 10.45 17.97 -0.03
CA ASN A 188 9.44 18.22 1.01
C ASN A 188 8.84 16.92 1.57
N VAL A 189 8.82 15.86 0.79
CA VAL A 189 8.27 14.56 1.17
C VAL A 189 9.36 13.50 1.15
N VAL A 190 9.52 12.83 2.29
CA VAL A 190 10.33 11.60 2.42
C VAL A 190 9.40 10.49 2.87
N SER A 191 8.96 9.68 1.90
CA SER A 191 7.97 8.61 2.12
C SER A 191 8.66 7.29 2.47
N GLY A 192 8.71 6.97 3.77
CA GLY A 192 9.55 5.92 4.35
C GLY A 192 9.03 4.49 4.23
N GLY A 193 8.01 4.25 3.41
CA GLY A 193 7.49 2.89 3.24
C GLY A 193 6.01 2.73 3.57
N ALA A 194 5.63 1.53 3.97
CA ALA A 194 4.25 1.12 4.19
C ALA A 194 4.00 0.63 5.63
N THR A 195 3.03 -0.25 5.83
CA THR A 195 2.69 -0.81 7.15
C THR A 195 3.87 -1.56 7.78
N ASP A 196 4.66 -2.21 6.97
CA ASP A 196 5.86 -2.95 7.37
C ASP A 196 6.94 -2.06 8.01
N THR A 197 6.94 -0.75 7.73
CA THR A 197 7.86 0.22 8.34
C THR A 197 7.37 0.74 9.70
N LEU A 198 6.08 0.57 10.00
CA LEU A 198 5.43 1.17 11.18
C LEU A 198 6.12 0.83 12.51
N TYR A 199 6.66 -0.39 12.64
CA TYR A 199 7.31 -0.84 13.87
C TYR A 199 8.52 0.02 14.28
N LEU A 200 9.21 0.64 13.31
CA LEU A 200 10.32 1.55 13.58
C LEU A 200 9.89 2.85 14.27
N PHE A 201 8.60 3.18 14.18
CA PHE A 201 8.01 4.37 14.79
C PHE A 201 7.31 4.08 16.13
N GLU A 202 7.17 2.82 16.51
CA GLU A 202 6.52 2.42 17.76
C GLU A 202 7.39 2.69 18.98
N ASN A 203 8.72 2.57 18.85
CA ASN A 203 9.70 2.74 19.93
C ASN A 203 10.58 3.98 19.76
N GLY A 204 10.21 4.92 18.91
CA GLY A 204 10.97 6.13 18.63
C GLY A 204 10.62 6.73 17.28
N ARG A 205 11.39 7.76 16.88
CA ARG A 205 11.25 8.38 15.56
C ARG A 205 12.45 8.05 14.69
N VAL A 206 12.20 7.84 13.42
CA VAL A 206 13.22 7.94 12.39
C VAL A 206 13.16 9.37 11.86
N ASN A 207 14.06 10.23 12.36
CA ASN A 207 14.10 11.64 11.94
C ASN A 207 14.33 11.73 10.44
N GLY A 208 13.67 12.70 9.79
CA GLY A 208 13.79 12.91 8.34
C GLY A 208 12.74 12.19 7.49
N ILE A 209 12.05 11.18 8.01
CA ILE A 209 10.87 10.61 7.36
C ILE A 209 9.66 11.50 7.66
N THR A 210 8.93 11.89 6.62
CA THR A 210 7.78 12.81 6.74
C THR A 210 6.45 12.15 6.41
N GLN A 211 6.44 10.98 5.76
CA GLN A 211 5.22 10.30 5.32
C GLN A 211 5.34 8.77 5.39
N LEU A 212 4.25 8.10 5.77
CA LEU A 212 4.04 6.66 5.63
C LEU A 212 2.77 6.37 4.82
N ARG A 213 2.80 5.31 3.99
CA ARG A 213 1.68 4.88 3.16
C ARG A 213 1.00 3.66 3.79
N LEU A 214 -0.02 3.90 4.62
CA LEU A 214 -0.65 2.88 5.44
C LEU A 214 -1.96 2.38 4.80
N GLY A 215 -2.03 1.09 4.54
CA GLY A 215 -3.24 0.40 4.10
C GLY A 215 -3.60 -0.73 5.06
N GLU A 216 -2.75 -1.71 5.15
CA GLU A 216 -2.98 -2.92 5.93
C GLU A 216 -3.16 -2.62 7.43
N ALA A 217 -2.34 -1.75 8.02
CA ALA A 217 -2.50 -1.31 9.41
C ALA A 217 -3.88 -0.68 9.64
N ILE A 218 -4.36 0.18 8.74
CA ILE A 218 -5.67 0.82 8.83
C ILE A 218 -6.78 -0.22 8.70
N LEU A 219 -6.69 -1.07 7.67
CA LEU A 219 -7.77 -1.97 7.30
C LEU A 219 -7.90 -3.16 8.24
N ILE A 220 -6.81 -3.80 8.61
CA ILE A 220 -6.84 -5.06 9.37
C ILE A 220 -5.91 -5.11 10.59
N GLY A 221 -5.23 -4.00 10.92
CA GLY A 221 -4.37 -3.92 12.11
C GLY A 221 -3.18 -4.88 12.07
N ARG A 222 -2.72 -5.30 10.89
CA ARG A 222 -1.69 -6.32 10.72
C ARG A 222 -0.53 -5.80 9.88
N ASP A 223 0.63 -6.37 10.11
CA ASP A 223 1.82 -6.27 9.29
C ASP A 223 2.16 -7.68 8.77
N THR A 224 1.84 -7.94 7.50
CA THR A 224 2.05 -9.26 6.87
C THR A 224 3.53 -9.53 6.63
N THR A 225 4.32 -8.53 6.28
CA THR A 225 5.76 -8.66 6.04
C THR A 225 6.49 -9.05 7.32
N GLY A 226 6.22 -8.37 8.42
CA GLY A 226 6.73 -8.70 9.76
C GLY A 226 6.03 -9.89 10.42
N ASN A 227 5.01 -10.47 9.77
CA ASN A 227 4.16 -11.55 10.28
C ASN A 227 3.63 -11.30 11.70
N ARG A 228 3.19 -10.08 11.99
CA ARG A 228 2.70 -9.69 13.30
C ARG A 228 1.34 -9.01 13.24
N ASN A 229 0.57 -9.17 14.30
CA ASN A 229 -0.55 -8.31 14.61
C ASN A 229 -0.03 -7.05 15.31
N ILE A 230 -0.60 -5.90 14.98
CA ILE A 230 -0.25 -4.62 15.62
C ILE A 230 -1.15 -4.50 16.86
N GLU A 231 -0.62 -4.82 18.04
CA GLU A 231 -1.40 -5.07 19.28
C GLU A 231 -2.38 -3.95 19.66
N TYR A 232 -2.04 -2.71 19.35
CA TYR A 232 -2.87 -1.54 19.68
C TYR A 232 -3.95 -1.25 18.65
N LEU A 233 -4.04 -2.02 17.55
CA LEU A 233 -5.05 -1.87 16.51
C LEU A 233 -6.10 -2.98 16.56
N ARG A 234 -7.25 -2.72 15.96
CA ARG A 234 -8.33 -3.70 15.78
C ARG A 234 -7.97 -4.64 14.62
N HIS A 235 -8.13 -5.95 14.86
CA HIS A 235 -7.88 -7.00 13.86
C HIS A 235 -9.17 -7.63 13.33
N ASP A 236 -10.31 -7.29 13.92
CA ASP A 236 -11.64 -7.83 13.66
C ASP A 236 -12.50 -6.88 12.81
N THR A 237 -11.86 -6.14 11.94
CA THR A 237 -12.47 -5.16 11.03
C THR A 237 -13.19 -5.80 9.85
N PHE A 238 -12.72 -7.00 9.41
CA PHE A 238 -13.34 -7.81 8.37
C PHE A 238 -13.59 -9.21 8.93
N ILE A 239 -14.83 -9.67 8.89
CA ILE A 239 -15.23 -10.99 9.36
C ILE A 239 -15.92 -11.74 8.22
N ILE A 240 -15.39 -12.90 7.86
CA ILE A 240 -15.98 -13.79 6.87
C ILE A 240 -16.93 -14.75 7.57
N GLU A 241 -18.14 -14.88 7.06
CA GLU A 241 -19.13 -15.86 7.49
C GLU A 241 -19.48 -16.79 6.34
N ALA A 242 -19.52 -18.08 6.61
CA ALA A 242 -19.91 -19.10 5.65
C ALA A 242 -20.73 -20.21 6.33
N GLU A 243 -21.66 -20.79 5.60
CA GLU A 243 -22.45 -21.93 6.10
C GLU A 243 -21.64 -23.22 6.12
N ILE A 244 -21.90 -24.05 7.14
CA ILE A 244 -21.39 -25.41 7.19
C ILE A 244 -22.30 -26.30 6.34
N VAL A 245 -21.76 -26.85 5.26
CA VAL A 245 -22.51 -27.74 4.36
C VAL A 245 -22.32 -29.22 4.68
N GLU A 246 -21.27 -29.57 5.43
CA GLU A 246 -21.08 -30.90 5.98
C GLU A 246 -20.34 -30.82 7.33
N LEU A 247 -20.78 -31.60 8.30
CA LEU A 247 -20.08 -31.81 9.57
C LEU A 247 -20.05 -33.30 9.88
N LYS A 248 -18.87 -33.93 9.81
CA LYS A 248 -18.67 -35.36 10.04
C LYS A 248 -17.36 -35.64 10.75
N GLU A 249 -17.31 -36.81 11.41
CA GLU A 249 -16.04 -37.37 11.88
C GLU A 249 -15.35 -38.10 10.73
N LYS A 250 -14.09 -37.73 10.47
CA LYS A 250 -13.27 -38.28 9.39
C LYS A 250 -11.82 -38.41 9.85
N PRO A 251 -11.07 -39.41 9.28
CA PRO A 251 -9.62 -39.43 9.42
C PRO A 251 -8.99 -38.13 8.93
N SER A 252 -7.89 -37.72 9.57
CA SER A 252 -7.12 -36.54 9.13
C SER A 252 -6.20 -36.84 7.95
N MET A 253 -5.84 -38.11 7.78
CA MET A 253 -5.06 -38.61 6.64
C MET A 253 -5.97 -39.08 5.51
N PRO A 254 -5.78 -38.61 4.29
CA PRO A 254 -6.37 -39.24 3.13
C PRO A 254 -5.77 -40.64 2.92
N TYR A 255 -6.52 -41.53 2.32
CA TYR A 255 -6.07 -42.90 1.99
C TYR A 255 -6.22 -43.14 0.49
N GLY A 256 -5.28 -43.95 -0.05
CA GLY A 256 -5.15 -44.20 -1.48
C GLY A 256 -3.84 -43.64 -2.06
N ILE A 257 -3.71 -43.68 -3.37
CA ILE A 257 -2.56 -43.07 -4.08
C ILE A 257 -2.75 -41.57 -4.12
N ILE A 258 -1.81 -40.81 -3.53
CA ILE A 258 -1.88 -39.35 -3.43
C ILE A 258 -1.24 -38.72 -4.65
N GLY A 259 -1.98 -37.93 -5.37
CA GLY A 259 -1.54 -37.09 -6.49
C GLY A 259 -1.50 -35.61 -6.13
N LYS A 260 -1.60 -34.78 -7.15
CA LYS A 260 -1.72 -33.30 -6.98
C LYS A 260 -3.17 -32.93 -6.64
N ASP A 261 -3.33 -31.86 -5.88
CA ASP A 261 -4.63 -31.24 -5.64
C ASP A 261 -5.17 -30.48 -6.88
N ALA A 262 -6.37 -29.94 -6.79
CA ALA A 262 -7.03 -29.19 -7.88
C ALA A 262 -6.26 -27.90 -8.28
N PHE A 263 -5.30 -27.47 -7.49
CA PHE A 263 -4.44 -26.30 -7.75
C PHE A 263 -3.02 -26.70 -8.19
N GLY A 264 -2.78 -28.00 -8.45
CA GLY A 264 -1.51 -28.52 -8.91
C GLY A 264 -0.44 -28.72 -7.82
N ASN A 265 -0.78 -28.56 -6.54
CA ASN A 265 0.15 -28.77 -5.42
C ASN A 265 0.15 -30.23 -4.95
N ILE A 266 1.28 -30.69 -4.44
CA ILE A 266 1.35 -31.94 -3.69
C ILE A 266 0.96 -31.65 -2.24
N PRO A 267 -0.21 -32.17 -1.76
CA PRO A 267 -0.66 -31.86 -0.41
C PRO A 267 0.27 -32.48 0.65
N LYS A 268 0.58 -31.70 1.69
CA LYS A 268 1.28 -32.21 2.87
C LYS A 268 0.23 -32.49 3.95
N HIS A 269 0.17 -33.73 4.42
CA HIS A 269 -0.77 -34.16 5.45
C HIS A 269 -0.03 -34.48 6.76
N ILE A 270 -0.65 -34.11 7.87
CA ILE A 270 -0.20 -34.47 9.22
C ILE A 270 -1.28 -35.34 9.84
N ASP A 271 -0.90 -36.53 10.26
CA ASP A 271 -1.84 -37.40 10.97
C ASP A 271 -2.19 -36.80 12.34
N ARG A 272 -3.48 -36.64 12.56
CA ARG A 272 -4.05 -36.11 13.80
C ARG A 272 -5.19 -37.03 14.31
N GLY A 273 -5.31 -38.22 13.77
CA GLY A 273 -6.36 -39.18 14.08
C GLY A 273 -7.74 -38.79 13.51
N ILE A 274 -8.77 -39.36 14.07
CA ILE A 274 -10.18 -39.07 13.72
C ILE A 274 -10.56 -37.73 14.33
N ARG A 275 -11.18 -36.84 13.51
CA ARG A 275 -11.58 -35.48 13.92
C ARG A 275 -12.95 -35.12 13.36
N LYS A 276 -13.68 -34.28 14.09
CA LYS A 276 -14.80 -33.53 13.52
C LYS A 276 -14.25 -32.58 12.47
N ARG A 277 -14.74 -32.70 11.24
CA ARG A 277 -14.38 -31.85 10.10
C ARG A 277 -15.62 -31.19 9.54
N ALA A 278 -15.56 -29.86 9.40
CA ALA A 278 -16.59 -29.10 8.73
C ALA A 278 -16.12 -28.75 7.31
N ILE A 279 -17.02 -28.85 6.34
CA ILE A 279 -16.87 -28.23 5.03
C ILE A 279 -17.72 -26.98 5.03
N LEU A 280 -17.10 -25.85 4.66
CA LEU A 280 -17.74 -24.56 4.56
C LEU A 280 -18.09 -24.26 3.10
N ALA A 281 -19.20 -23.55 2.89
CA ALA A 281 -19.62 -23.05 1.57
C ALA A 281 -18.74 -21.85 1.12
N ILE A 282 -17.43 -21.96 1.25
CA ILE A 282 -16.42 -21.01 0.80
C ILE A 282 -15.12 -21.76 0.54
N GLY A 283 -14.38 -21.36 -0.47
CA GLY A 283 -13.14 -22.01 -0.84
C GLY A 283 -12.07 -21.04 -1.35
N LYS A 284 -10.97 -21.61 -1.83
CA LYS A 284 -9.82 -20.87 -2.31
C LYS A 284 -10.12 -20.04 -3.57
N GLN A 285 -11.23 -20.29 -4.26
CA GLN A 285 -11.66 -19.56 -5.46
C GLN A 285 -12.49 -18.30 -5.14
N ASP A 286 -13.03 -18.20 -3.94
CA ASP A 286 -13.83 -17.09 -3.49
C ASP A 286 -12.96 -15.94 -2.91
#